data_fcba9553adce6a4b336ecac7fa542ff9
#
_entry.id   fcba9553adce6a4b336ecac7fa542ff9
#
_cell.length_a   1.000
_cell.length_b   1.000
_cell.length_c   1.000
_cell.angle_alpha   90.00
_cell.angle_beta   90.00
_cell.angle_gamma   90.00
#
_symmetry.space_group_name_H-M   'P 1'
#
loop_
_entity.id
_entity.type
_entity.pdbx_description
1 polymer ?
#
loop_
_entity_poly.entity_id
_entity_poly.type
_entity_poly.pdbx_seq_one_letter_code
_entity_poly.pdbx_strand_id
1 'polypeptide(L)'
;MKYIIRMDPVRRGDAPAMEQWLEDCAARGLSLVKLGSGFCLFKRGEEKKVRFRLAPSGRRKNSDGELRRQLYEQAGWQYAGGWDVFYVFRTEDPQAPEPYSDGESRAMALSDLDTALKQY
;
A
#
# COMPACT_ATOMS: atom_id res chain seq x y z
N MET A 1 -23.97 -10.10 -1.85
CA MET A 1 -22.55 -9.77 -1.70
C MET A 1 -22.20 -9.64 -0.24
N LYS A 2 -21.20 -10.39 0.21
CA LYS A 2 -20.77 -10.32 1.61
C LYS A 2 -19.53 -9.43 1.71
N TYR A 3 -19.64 -8.46 2.60
CA TYR A 3 -18.48 -7.66 3.00
C TYR A 3 -17.94 -8.19 4.31
N ILE A 4 -16.63 -8.16 4.46
CA ILE A 4 -15.94 -8.66 5.65
C ILE A 4 -15.03 -7.56 6.16
N ILE A 5 -15.12 -7.28 7.46
CA ILE A 5 -14.26 -6.32 8.12
C ILE A 5 -13.16 -7.08 8.85
N ARG A 6 -11.92 -6.69 8.62
CA ARG A 6 -10.76 -7.27 9.30
C ARG A 6 -9.94 -6.17 9.91
N MET A 7 -9.49 -6.38 11.12
CA MET A 7 -8.49 -5.50 11.74
C MET A 7 -7.12 -5.94 11.23
N ASP A 8 -6.33 -4.96 10.79
CA ASP A 8 -4.99 -5.32 10.32
C ASP A 8 -4.12 -5.74 11.52
N PRO A 9 -3.38 -6.85 11.39
CA PRO A 9 -2.53 -7.36 12.47
C PRO A 9 -1.13 -6.76 12.44
N VAL A 10 -0.92 -5.76 11.62
CA VAL A 10 0.40 -5.25 11.29
C VAL A 10 0.74 -4.05 12.17
N ARG A 11 1.98 -3.96 12.63
CA ARG A 11 2.46 -2.78 13.35
C ARG A 11 2.44 -1.57 12.43
N ARG A 12 2.13 -0.42 13.01
CA ARG A 12 2.21 0.83 12.29
C ARG A 12 3.63 1.06 11.80
N GLY A 13 3.76 1.51 10.56
CA GLY A 13 5.04 1.75 9.94
C GLY A 13 5.66 0.54 9.29
N ASP A 14 5.12 -0.66 9.51
CA ASP A 14 5.68 -1.88 8.91
C ASP A 14 5.08 -2.12 7.53
N ALA A 15 5.56 -1.37 6.55
CA ALA A 15 5.05 -1.44 5.19
C ALA A 15 5.19 -2.82 4.54
N PRO A 16 6.35 -3.49 4.63
CA PRO A 16 6.48 -4.84 4.04
C PRO A 16 5.49 -5.84 4.61
N ALA A 17 5.25 -5.80 5.92
CA ALA A 17 4.28 -6.71 6.54
C ALA A 17 2.86 -6.42 6.07
N MET A 18 2.51 -5.15 5.92
CA MET A 18 1.19 -4.76 5.42
C MET A 18 0.99 -5.19 3.98
N GLU A 19 1.99 -5.01 3.14
CA GLU A 19 1.97 -5.47 1.75
C GLU A 19 1.69 -6.97 1.70
N GLN A 20 2.42 -7.74 2.48
CA GLN A 20 2.27 -9.19 2.50
C GLN A 20 0.91 -9.63 3.01
N TRP A 21 0.42 -9.00 4.06
CA TRP A 21 -0.90 -9.32 4.62
C TRP A 21 -2.02 -9.09 3.60
N LEU A 22 -1.98 -7.95 2.90
CA LEU A 22 -2.97 -7.65 1.87
C LEU A 22 -2.89 -8.64 0.71
N GLU A 23 -1.68 -9.02 0.30
CA GLU A 23 -1.48 -10.02 -0.75
C GLU A 23 -2.02 -11.39 -0.33
N ASP A 24 -1.80 -11.77 0.91
CA ASP A 24 -2.33 -13.02 1.45
C ASP A 24 -3.86 -13.01 1.50
N CYS A 25 -4.45 -11.88 1.87
CA CYS A 25 -5.91 -11.73 1.86
C CYS A 25 -6.48 -11.92 0.46
N ALA A 26 -5.87 -11.30 -0.54
CA ALA A 26 -6.30 -11.43 -1.93
C ALA A 26 -6.20 -12.89 -2.40
N ALA A 27 -5.13 -13.58 -2.00
CA ALA A 27 -4.93 -14.98 -2.35
C ALA A 27 -5.99 -15.89 -1.72
N ARG A 28 -6.64 -15.44 -0.65
CA ARG A 28 -7.72 -16.19 0.01
C ARG A 28 -9.11 -15.78 -0.47
N GLY A 29 -9.19 -14.94 -1.49
CA GLY A 29 -10.46 -14.49 -2.04
C GLY A 29 -11.03 -13.26 -1.37
N LEU A 30 -10.24 -12.52 -0.61
CA LEU A 30 -10.67 -11.29 0.01
C LEU A 30 -10.14 -10.09 -0.80
N SER A 31 -11.05 -9.43 -1.50
CA SER A 31 -10.71 -8.28 -2.32
C SER A 31 -10.86 -7.00 -1.51
N LEU A 32 -9.81 -6.20 -1.43
CA LEU A 32 -9.82 -4.97 -0.65
C LEU A 32 -10.76 -3.95 -1.29
N VAL A 33 -11.70 -3.45 -0.49
CA VAL A 33 -12.65 -2.43 -0.92
C VAL A 33 -12.27 -1.07 -0.36
N LYS A 34 -11.92 -1.03 0.93
CA LYS A 34 -11.62 0.23 1.60
C LYS A 34 -10.65 0.02 2.74
N LEU A 35 -9.71 0.95 2.87
CA LEU A 35 -8.79 1.00 4.01
C LEU A 35 -9.33 2.02 5.01
N GLY A 36 -9.46 1.60 6.25
CA GLY A 36 -9.86 2.47 7.33
C GLY A 36 -8.77 2.58 8.37
N SER A 37 -9.04 3.35 9.42
CA SER A 37 -8.10 3.51 10.52
C SER A 37 -8.18 2.29 11.43
N GLY A 38 -7.20 1.40 11.30
CA GLY A 38 -7.12 0.18 12.09
C GLY A 38 -7.97 -0.97 11.59
N PHE A 39 -8.69 -0.79 10.49
CA PHE A 39 -9.50 -1.88 9.91
C PHE A 39 -9.52 -1.77 8.39
N CYS A 40 -9.85 -2.89 7.76
CA CYS A 40 -9.98 -2.96 6.31
C CYS A 40 -11.31 -3.62 5.95
N LEU A 41 -11.95 -3.12 4.90
CA LEU A 41 -13.19 -3.68 4.39
C LEU A 41 -12.85 -4.50 3.15
N PHE A 42 -13.25 -5.76 3.15
CA PHE A 42 -13.03 -6.68 2.04
C PHE A 42 -14.35 -7.18 1.49
N LYS A 43 -14.34 -7.55 0.23
CA LYS A 43 -15.44 -8.24 -0.42
C LYS A 43 -14.98 -9.66 -0.75
N ARG A 44 -15.78 -10.64 -0.37
CA ARG A 44 -15.45 -12.04 -0.68
C ARG A 44 -15.67 -12.29 -2.18
N GLY A 45 -14.70 -12.90 -2.81
CA GLY A 45 -14.76 -13.21 -4.23
C GLY A 45 -13.77 -14.30 -4.61
N GLU A 46 -13.30 -14.24 -5.84
CA GLU A 46 -12.33 -15.21 -6.33
C GLU A 46 -10.95 -14.98 -5.72
N GLU A 47 -10.24 -16.07 -5.49
CA GLU A 47 -8.85 -16.01 -5.10
C GLU A 47 -8.04 -15.41 -6.25
N LYS A 48 -7.29 -14.36 -5.97
CA LYS A 48 -6.52 -13.64 -6.98
C LYS A 48 -5.12 -13.34 -6.48
N LYS A 49 -4.18 -13.33 -7.41
CA LYS A 49 -2.83 -12.89 -7.12
C LYS A 49 -2.76 -11.39 -7.39
N VAL A 50 -2.84 -10.62 -6.32
CA VAL A 50 -2.77 -9.15 -6.39
C VAL A 50 -1.50 -8.71 -5.70
N ARG A 51 -0.78 -7.80 -6.33
CA ARG A 51 0.44 -7.22 -5.74
C ARG A 51 0.06 -5.93 -5.04
N PHE A 52 0.59 -5.74 -3.84
CA PHE A 52 0.40 -4.53 -3.07
C PHE A 52 1.75 -3.88 -2.77
N ARG A 53 1.79 -2.56 -2.89
CA ARG A 53 2.98 -1.80 -2.52
C ARG A 53 2.55 -0.55 -1.76
N LEU A 54 3.30 -0.22 -0.73
CA LEU A 54 3.10 0.97 0.06
C LEU A 54 4.22 1.95 -0.23
N ALA A 55 3.83 3.22 -0.43
CA ALA A 55 4.78 4.29 -0.66
C ALA A 55 4.50 5.43 0.31
N PRO A 56 5.54 6.08 0.88
CA PRO A 56 5.33 7.19 1.80
C PRO A 56 4.48 8.28 1.18
N SER A 57 3.46 8.73 1.91
CA SER A 57 2.59 9.82 1.44
C SER A 57 3.15 11.19 1.75
N GLY A 58 4.20 11.27 2.59
CA GLY A 58 4.80 12.52 2.98
C GLY A 58 4.23 13.05 4.30
N ARG A 59 4.90 14.04 4.86
CA ARG A 59 4.52 14.63 6.16
C ARG A 59 3.35 15.59 6.04
N ARG A 60 3.24 16.24 4.91
CA ARG A 60 2.24 17.27 4.64
C ARG A 60 1.61 16.99 3.29
N LYS A 61 0.50 17.65 3.02
CA LYS A 61 -0.03 17.68 1.67
C LYS A 61 0.94 18.45 0.81
N ASN A 62 1.89 17.74 0.23
CA ASN A 62 2.89 18.38 -0.60
C ASN A 62 2.98 17.65 -1.94
N SER A 63 3.75 18.25 -2.84
CA SER A 63 3.90 17.73 -4.18
C SER A 63 4.63 16.40 -4.24
N ASP A 64 5.45 16.08 -3.23
CA ASP A 64 6.26 14.85 -3.26
C ASP A 64 5.38 13.60 -3.12
N GLY A 65 4.43 13.61 -2.20
CA GLY A 65 3.50 12.50 -2.07
C GLY A 65 2.65 12.31 -3.31
N GLU A 66 2.17 13.42 -3.87
CA GLU A 66 1.37 13.38 -5.09
C GLU A 66 2.19 12.89 -6.28
N LEU A 67 3.45 13.28 -6.38
CA LEU A 67 4.33 12.79 -7.44
C LEU A 67 4.54 11.29 -7.34
N ARG A 68 4.74 10.76 -6.12
CA ARG A 68 4.86 9.31 -5.91
C ARG A 68 3.60 8.59 -6.38
N ARG A 69 2.44 9.14 -6.05
CA ARG A 69 1.17 8.58 -6.46
C ARG A 69 1.05 8.54 -7.98
N GLN A 70 1.41 9.64 -8.65
CA GLN A 70 1.36 9.71 -10.10
C GLN A 70 2.31 8.71 -10.76
N LEU A 71 3.51 8.54 -10.19
CA LEU A 71 4.47 7.58 -10.72
C LEU A 71 3.92 6.14 -10.68
N TYR A 72 3.28 5.76 -9.57
CA TYR A 72 2.66 4.44 -9.48
C TYR A 72 1.50 4.29 -10.46
N GLU A 73 0.66 5.30 -10.58
CA GLU A 73 -0.47 5.25 -11.50
C GLU A 73 0.00 5.12 -12.95
N GLN A 74 1.05 5.85 -13.32
CA GLN A 74 1.63 5.75 -14.66
C GLN A 74 2.25 4.39 -14.91
N ALA A 75 2.72 3.72 -13.87
CA ALA A 75 3.31 2.39 -13.98
C ALA A 75 2.26 1.27 -14.00
N GLY A 76 0.98 1.62 -13.96
CA GLY A 76 -0.09 0.63 -14.04
C GLY A 76 -0.65 0.18 -12.70
N TRP A 77 -0.30 0.87 -11.62
CA TRP A 77 -0.84 0.57 -10.30
C TRP A 77 -2.09 1.38 -10.03
N GLN A 78 -2.99 0.81 -9.22
CA GLN A 78 -4.20 1.50 -8.81
C GLN A 78 -4.04 1.96 -7.36
N TYR A 79 -4.44 3.19 -7.12
CA TYR A 79 -4.45 3.73 -5.75
C TYR A 79 -5.59 3.08 -4.97
N ALA A 80 -5.26 2.46 -3.85
CA ALA A 80 -6.24 1.73 -3.03
C ALA A 80 -6.63 2.48 -1.75
N GLY A 81 -5.93 3.54 -1.41
CA GLY A 81 -6.21 4.32 -0.21
C GLY A 81 -4.97 4.60 0.61
N GLY A 82 -5.18 5.16 1.80
CA GLY A 82 -4.10 5.47 2.71
C GLY A 82 -4.11 4.54 3.93
N TRP A 83 -2.93 4.18 4.40
CA TRP A 83 -2.78 3.42 5.64
C TRP A 83 -1.56 3.99 6.38
N ASP A 84 -1.78 4.44 7.62
CA ASP A 84 -0.74 5.08 8.41
C ASP A 84 -0.16 6.28 7.64
N VAL A 85 1.14 6.31 7.38
CA VAL A 85 1.79 7.39 6.62
C VAL A 85 2.11 6.96 5.18
N PHE A 86 1.36 5.99 4.67
CA PHE A 86 1.61 5.41 3.34
C PHE A 86 0.40 5.55 2.44
N TYR A 87 0.67 5.69 1.15
CA TYR A 87 -0.29 5.38 0.09
C TYR A 87 -0.21 3.89 -0.20
N VAL A 88 -1.35 3.27 -0.41
CA VAL A 88 -1.43 1.85 -0.75
C VAL A 88 -1.81 1.72 -2.22
N PHE A 89 -1.01 0.97 -2.96
CA PHE A 89 -1.23 0.71 -4.38
C PHE A 89 -1.38 -0.78 -4.63
N ARG A 90 -2.17 -1.13 -5.63
CA ARG A 90 -2.38 -2.53 -6.01
C ARG A 90 -2.38 -2.69 -7.51
N THR A 91 -2.03 -3.89 -7.96
CA THR A 91 -2.15 -4.27 -9.37
C THR A 91 -2.30 -5.79 -9.48
N GLU A 92 -3.05 -6.24 -10.47
CA GLU A 92 -3.15 -7.65 -10.80
C GLU A 92 -2.12 -8.05 -11.86
N ASP A 93 -1.43 -7.07 -12.44
CA ASP A 93 -0.43 -7.31 -13.48
C ASP A 93 0.89 -7.76 -12.86
N PRO A 94 1.33 -9.01 -13.09
CA PRO A 94 2.60 -9.49 -12.54
C PRO A 94 3.82 -8.80 -13.16
N GLN A 95 3.64 -8.10 -14.26
CA GLN A 95 4.73 -7.42 -14.97
C GLN A 95 4.77 -5.92 -14.71
N ALA A 96 3.84 -5.39 -13.93
CA ALA A 96 3.84 -3.96 -13.65
C ALA A 96 5.14 -3.53 -12.96
N PRO A 97 5.84 -2.52 -13.49
CA PRO A 97 7.10 -2.08 -12.90
C PRO A 97 6.86 -1.37 -11.56
N GLU A 98 7.80 -1.52 -10.64
CA GLU A 98 7.77 -0.81 -9.37
C GLU A 98 8.60 0.47 -9.52
N PRO A 99 8.02 1.66 -9.27
CA PRO A 99 8.78 2.92 -9.36
C PRO A 99 9.99 2.98 -8.45
N TYR A 100 9.97 2.23 -7.34
CA TYR A 100 11.11 2.10 -6.41
C TYR A 100 11.58 0.66 -6.41
N SER A 101 11.86 0.12 -7.59
CA SER A 101 12.19 -1.30 -7.74
C SER A 101 13.63 -1.62 -7.35
N ASP A 102 14.55 -0.66 -7.45
CA ASP A 102 15.91 -0.88 -6.99
C ASP A 102 15.98 -0.64 -5.47
N GLY A 103 16.85 -1.37 -4.79
CA GLY A 103 16.94 -1.31 -3.34
C GLY A 103 17.34 0.08 -2.85
N GLU A 104 18.13 0.81 -3.62
CA GLU A 104 18.58 2.13 -3.24
C GLU A 104 17.42 3.13 -3.24
N SER A 105 16.63 3.18 -4.30
CA SER A 105 15.48 4.09 -4.37
C SER A 105 14.47 3.80 -3.28
N ARG A 106 14.19 2.53 -3.04
CA ARG A 106 13.26 2.13 -1.99
C ARG A 106 13.80 2.48 -0.61
N ALA A 107 15.10 2.28 -0.38
CA ALA A 107 15.73 2.63 0.88
C ALA A 107 15.66 4.14 1.13
N MET A 108 15.86 4.95 0.09
CA MET A 108 15.76 6.40 0.21
C MET A 108 14.35 6.85 0.57
N ALA A 109 13.33 6.23 -0.03
CA ALA A 109 11.95 6.54 0.30
C ALA A 109 11.62 6.21 1.76
N LEU A 110 12.11 5.07 2.24
CA LEU A 110 11.91 4.67 3.65
C LEU A 110 12.71 5.55 4.59
N SER A 111 13.89 6.03 4.19
CA SER A 111 14.69 6.96 4.97
C SER A 111 13.97 8.29 5.15
N ASP A 112 13.31 8.80 4.11
CA ASP A 112 12.51 10.02 4.21
C ASP A 112 11.38 9.85 5.22
N LEU A 113 10.72 8.71 5.19
CA LEU A 113 9.67 8.39 6.13
C LEU A 113 10.19 8.35 7.56
N ASP A 114 11.33 7.70 7.76
CA ASP A 114 11.97 7.57 9.07
C ASP A 114 12.32 8.95 9.64
N THR A 115 12.85 9.83 8.81
CA THR A 115 13.13 11.21 9.19
C THR A 115 11.86 11.94 9.61
N ALA A 116 10.78 11.77 8.86
CA ALA A 116 9.50 12.38 9.18
C ALA A 116 8.97 11.90 10.53
N LEU A 117 9.10 10.61 10.82
CA LEU A 117 8.65 10.04 12.09
C LEU A 117 9.49 10.53 13.27
N LYS A 118 10.79 10.73 13.07
CA LYS A 118 11.68 11.18 14.13
C LYS A 118 11.50 12.64 14.52
N GLN A 119 10.83 13.42 13.69
CA GLN A 119 10.60 14.84 13.98
C GLN A 119 9.35 15.08 14.83
N TYR A 120 8.70 14.04 15.22
CA TYR A 120 7.60 14.07 16.16
C TYR A 120 8.04 13.45 17.49
#